data_f459c596a3d572e7e5f5785350cc7627
#
_entry.id   f459c596a3d572e7e5f5785350cc7627
#
_cell.length_a   1.000
_cell.length_b   1.000
_cell.length_c   1.000
_cell.angle_alpha   90.00
_cell.angle_beta   90.00
_cell.angle_gamma   90.00
#
_symmetry.space_group_name_H-M   'P 1'
#
loop_
_entity.id
_entity.type
_entity.pdbx_description
1 polymer ?
#
loop_
_entity_poly.entity_id
_entity_poly.type
_entity_poly.pdbx_seq_one_letter_code
_entity_poly.pdbx_strand_id
1 'polypeptide(L)'
;MTKVTERAPLLARIRDLVETMNTPIRFVHEAVHHARAERRSLKRLKAAIATKPKLVVVLSAPKTASTSVLLAAEKSNGEFTVTRAHHAQPEARWPGAGTRLVTAHGGLRHRAYGDIMMLPFLRTFPGELRFISMVRDPIAFNVSNFTYFGRWYWLRHHWRTIRWMPAEQLADLFFRTFPHAASSVWWQREFAQTVGYDPLLQPFDTEAGWSIARSGRTRSLIMRTDVTDERKTALLREFLECPSVPDVRRENLNKEKAPSELGERLKAPIAARPDYVDGVLDLPAVRHFWNEEQRARMRGTWLGTGTPSRLAPQSAIHVV
;
A
#
# COMPACT_ATOMS: atom_id res chain seq x y z
N MET A 1 2.40 -48.97 -1.46
CA MET A 1 2.12 -47.74 -2.27
C MET A 1 2.38 -46.48 -1.44
N THR A 2 3.63 -46.11 -1.07
CA THR A 2 3.90 -45.02 -0.11
C THR A 2 5.18 -44.24 -0.41
N LYS A 3 5.61 -44.12 -1.68
CA LYS A 3 6.85 -43.40 -2.05
C LYS A 3 6.66 -42.19 -2.99
N VAL A 4 5.42 -41.82 -3.34
CA VAL A 4 5.19 -40.73 -4.30
C VAL A 4 5.05 -39.35 -3.60
N THR A 5 4.74 -39.29 -2.31
CA THR A 5 4.43 -38.04 -1.59
C THR A 5 5.65 -37.22 -1.15
N GLU A 6 6.86 -37.81 -1.10
CA GLU A 6 8.06 -37.09 -0.63
C GLU A 6 8.85 -36.35 -1.73
N ARG A 7 8.67 -36.69 -3.00
CA ARG A 7 9.44 -36.08 -4.11
C ARG A 7 8.90 -34.68 -4.51
N ALA A 8 7.61 -34.44 -4.38
CA ALA A 8 7.00 -33.16 -4.76
C ALA A 8 7.55 -31.97 -3.97
N PRO A 9 7.73 -32.03 -2.65
CA PRO A 9 8.32 -30.92 -1.89
C PRO A 9 9.81 -30.70 -2.20
N LEU A 10 10.57 -31.73 -2.53
CA LEU A 10 11.99 -31.60 -2.89
C LEU A 10 12.18 -30.89 -4.24
N LEU A 11 11.42 -31.26 -5.26
CA LEU A 11 11.47 -30.60 -6.57
C LEU A 11 11.03 -29.13 -6.49
N ALA A 12 10.04 -28.83 -5.65
CA ALA A 12 9.63 -27.46 -5.39
C ALA A 12 10.77 -26.64 -4.75
N ARG A 13 11.48 -27.21 -3.77
CA ARG A 13 12.64 -26.57 -3.12
C ARG A 13 13.81 -26.36 -4.09
N ILE A 14 14.12 -27.33 -4.94
CA ILE A 14 15.17 -27.19 -5.97
C ILE A 14 14.81 -26.09 -6.96
N ARG A 15 13.57 -26.05 -7.44
CA ARG A 15 13.10 -24.98 -8.33
C ARG A 15 13.20 -23.60 -7.66
N ASP A 16 12.81 -23.49 -6.39
CA ASP A 16 12.88 -22.26 -5.62
C ASP A 16 14.34 -21.81 -5.39
N LEU A 17 15.27 -22.76 -5.21
CA LEU A 17 16.70 -22.48 -5.12
C LEU A 17 17.25 -21.92 -6.44
N VAL A 18 16.92 -22.54 -7.56
CA VAL A 18 17.35 -22.09 -8.91
C VAL A 18 16.77 -20.70 -9.22
N GLU A 19 15.51 -20.45 -8.88
CA GLU A 19 14.91 -19.11 -9.04
C GLU A 19 15.57 -18.08 -8.16
N THR A 20 15.98 -18.44 -6.95
CA THR A 20 16.70 -17.55 -6.02
C THR A 20 18.07 -17.16 -6.58
N MET A 21 18.81 -18.11 -7.17
CA MET A 21 20.11 -17.85 -7.80
C MET A 21 20.00 -16.94 -9.04
N ASN A 22 18.90 -17.00 -9.78
CA ASN A 22 18.65 -16.14 -10.94
C ASN A 22 18.04 -14.76 -10.57
N THR A 23 17.70 -14.54 -9.31
CA THR A 23 17.06 -13.29 -8.84
C THR A 23 17.89 -12.04 -9.13
N PRO A 24 19.24 -11.99 -8.94
CA PRO A 24 20.04 -10.81 -9.23
C PRO A 24 20.00 -10.39 -10.71
N ILE A 25 20.09 -11.36 -11.63
CA ILE A 25 20.08 -11.10 -13.08
C ILE A 25 18.71 -10.60 -13.52
N ARG A 26 17.63 -11.25 -13.08
CA ARG A 26 16.27 -10.78 -13.31
C ARG A 26 16.03 -9.41 -12.74
N PHE A 27 16.60 -9.12 -11.58
CA PHE A 27 16.50 -7.83 -10.92
C PHE A 27 17.09 -6.71 -11.78
N VAL A 28 18.31 -6.88 -12.31
CA VAL A 28 18.95 -5.88 -13.18
C VAL A 28 18.13 -5.67 -14.47
N HIS A 29 17.70 -6.77 -15.10
CA HIS A 29 16.86 -6.71 -16.31
C HIS A 29 15.53 -5.99 -16.05
N GLU A 30 14.83 -6.36 -14.99
CA GLU A 30 13.60 -5.70 -14.58
C GLU A 30 13.85 -4.23 -14.22
N ALA A 31 14.96 -3.91 -13.55
CA ALA A 31 15.34 -2.55 -13.23
C ALA A 31 15.48 -1.68 -14.50
N VAL A 32 16.22 -2.15 -15.48
CA VAL A 32 16.39 -1.45 -16.77
C VAL A 32 15.07 -1.32 -17.53
N HIS A 33 14.29 -2.40 -17.59
CA HIS A 33 13.00 -2.39 -18.27
C HIS A 33 12.02 -1.38 -17.63
N HIS A 34 11.98 -1.36 -16.33
CA HIS A 34 11.15 -0.42 -15.59
C HIS A 34 11.63 1.02 -15.76
N ALA A 35 12.90 1.32 -15.61
CA ALA A 35 13.43 2.67 -15.84
C ALA A 35 13.06 3.22 -17.24
N ARG A 36 13.09 2.36 -18.27
CA ARG A 36 12.63 2.72 -19.63
C ARG A 36 11.11 2.96 -19.70
N ALA A 37 10.33 2.11 -19.02
CA ALA A 37 8.88 2.27 -18.97
C ALA A 37 8.47 3.58 -18.30
N GLU A 38 9.19 4.00 -17.28
CA GLU A 38 8.95 5.23 -16.55
C GLU A 38 9.35 6.49 -17.29
N ARG A 39 10.49 6.50 -17.94
CA ARG A 39 10.84 7.61 -18.81
C ARG A 39 9.75 7.83 -19.88
N ARG A 40 9.19 6.74 -20.40
CA ARG A 40 8.04 6.82 -21.33
C ARG A 40 6.78 7.34 -20.66
N SER A 41 6.49 6.86 -19.43
CA SER A 41 5.36 7.33 -18.63
C SER A 41 5.48 8.81 -18.30
N LEU A 42 6.65 9.26 -17.86
CA LEU A 42 6.91 10.68 -17.59
C LEU A 42 6.79 11.55 -18.84
N LYS A 43 7.27 11.07 -20.00
CA LYS A 43 7.09 11.77 -21.27
C LYS A 43 5.62 11.92 -21.65
N ARG A 44 4.83 10.84 -21.48
CA ARG A 44 3.38 10.86 -21.71
C ARG A 44 2.67 11.79 -20.73
N LEU A 45 3.06 11.74 -19.45
CA LEU A 45 2.54 12.61 -18.41
C LEU A 45 2.78 14.09 -18.76
N LYS A 46 4.02 14.45 -19.13
CA LYS A 46 4.36 15.82 -19.57
C LYS A 46 3.53 16.27 -20.78
N ALA A 47 3.35 15.40 -21.77
CA ALA A 47 2.54 15.71 -22.93
C ALA A 47 1.05 15.89 -22.56
N ALA A 48 0.50 15.03 -21.71
CA ALA A 48 -0.89 15.14 -21.26
C ALA A 48 -1.15 16.41 -20.44
N ILE A 49 -0.20 16.82 -19.61
CA ILE A 49 -0.31 18.03 -18.77
C ILE A 49 -0.21 19.30 -19.63
N ALA A 50 0.50 19.27 -20.74
CA ALA A 50 0.54 20.41 -21.67
C ALA A 50 -0.85 20.76 -22.23
N THR A 51 -1.78 19.82 -22.20
CA THR A 51 -3.16 20.00 -22.67
C THR A 51 -4.19 20.13 -21.55
N LYS A 52 -3.83 19.84 -20.29
CA LYS A 52 -4.75 19.83 -19.15
C LYS A 52 -4.15 20.56 -17.94
N PRO A 53 -4.86 21.56 -17.40
CA PRO A 53 -4.32 22.46 -16.38
C PRO A 53 -4.25 21.87 -14.97
N LYS A 54 -4.82 20.67 -14.75
CA LYS A 54 -4.91 20.03 -13.44
C LYS A 54 -4.19 18.69 -13.46
N LEU A 55 -3.44 18.40 -12.39
CA LEU A 55 -2.78 17.11 -12.17
C LEU A 55 -3.33 16.44 -10.92
N VAL A 56 -3.87 15.24 -11.08
CA VAL A 56 -4.33 14.38 -10.00
C VAL A 56 -3.28 13.32 -9.72
N VAL A 57 -2.81 13.25 -8.49
CA VAL A 57 -1.82 12.26 -8.04
C VAL A 57 -2.47 11.37 -6.98
N VAL A 58 -2.67 10.11 -7.30
CA VAL A 58 -3.04 9.11 -6.29
C VAL A 58 -1.77 8.74 -5.51
N LEU A 59 -1.45 9.55 -4.50
CA LEU A 59 -0.30 9.38 -3.62
C LEU A 59 -0.75 8.62 -2.38
N SER A 60 -0.45 7.34 -2.31
CA SER A 60 -0.95 6.47 -1.25
C SER A 60 0.07 5.39 -0.93
N ALA A 61 0.19 5.05 0.36
CA ALA A 61 1.02 3.91 0.75
C ALA A 61 0.61 2.65 -0.02
N PRO A 62 1.56 1.75 -0.32
CA PRO A 62 1.22 0.50 -1.01
C PRO A 62 0.21 -0.32 -0.20
N LYS A 63 -0.64 -1.10 -0.87
CA LYS A 63 -1.62 -2.01 -0.23
C LYS A 63 -2.76 -1.32 0.54
N THR A 64 -3.07 -0.08 0.20
CA THR A 64 -4.20 0.70 0.76
C THR A 64 -5.40 0.77 -0.20
N ALA A 65 -5.57 -0.20 -1.11
CA ALA A 65 -6.66 -0.24 -2.10
C ALA A 65 -6.74 0.98 -3.05
N SER A 66 -5.66 1.75 -3.19
CA SER A 66 -5.60 2.94 -4.05
C SER A 66 -5.81 2.66 -5.55
N THR A 67 -5.70 1.40 -6.00
CA THR A 67 -5.91 1.02 -7.39
C THR A 67 -7.34 1.26 -7.86
N SER A 68 -8.34 0.99 -7.02
CA SER A 68 -9.76 1.21 -7.36
C SER A 68 -10.05 2.70 -7.60
N VAL A 69 -9.49 3.56 -6.74
CA VAL A 69 -9.60 5.02 -6.84
C VAL A 69 -8.86 5.54 -8.08
N LEU A 70 -7.65 5.03 -8.33
CA LEU A 70 -6.87 5.37 -9.53
C LEU A 70 -7.66 5.08 -10.81
N LEU A 71 -8.18 3.85 -10.94
CA LEU A 71 -8.91 3.42 -12.14
C LEU A 71 -10.21 4.21 -12.35
N ALA A 72 -10.91 4.58 -11.27
CA ALA A 72 -12.08 5.43 -11.36
C ALA A 72 -11.71 6.83 -11.88
N ALA A 73 -10.62 7.42 -11.34
CA ALA A 73 -10.14 8.72 -11.80
C ALA A 73 -9.61 8.67 -13.25
N GLU A 74 -8.87 7.63 -13.65
CA GLU A 74 -8.33 7.47 -15.01
C GLU A 74 -9.42 7.30 -16.07
N LYS A 75 -10.52 6.63 -15.72
CA LYS A 75 -11.65 6.39 -16.63
C LYS A 75 -12.60 7.58 -16.76
N SER A 76 -12.39 8.64 -15.99
CA SER A 76 -13.20 9.85 -16.07
C SER A 76 -12.80 10.71 -17.29
N ASN A 77 -13.75 11.50 -17.78
CA ASN A 77 -13.51 12.46 -18.89
C ASN A 77 -13.16 13.86 -18.37
N GLY A 78 -12.55 13.97 -17.20
CA GLY A 78 -12.21 15.26 -16.57
C GLY A 78 -11.08 16.02 -17.27
N GLU A 79 -11.02 17.32 -17.01
CA GLU A 79 -9.95 18.21 -17.47
C GLU A 79 -8.70 18.11 -16.59
N PHE A 80 -8.28 16.88 -16.28
CA PHE A 80 -7.11 16.61 -15.47
C PHE A 80 -6.35 15.38 -15.99
N THR A 81 -5.08 15.34 -15.70
CA THR A 81 -4.24 14.16 -15.92
C THR A 81 -4.09 13.39 -14.61
N VAL A 82 -4.19 12.07 -14.65
CA VAL A 82 -4.08 11.21 -13.48
C VAL A 82 -2.76 10.45 -13.48
N THR A 83 -2.13 10.34 -12.33
CA THR A 83 -0.96 9.49 -12.11
C THR A 83 -0.99 8.89 -10.72
N ARG A 84 -0.13 7.91 -10.47
CA ARG A 84 0.02 7.26 -9.16
C ARG A 84 1.46 7.30 -8.67
N ALA A 85 1.62 7.54 -7.38
CA ALA A 85 2.89 7.35 -6.68
C ALA A 85 2.66 6.64 -5.32
N HIS A 86 3.61 5.83 -4.89
CA HIS A 86 3.63 5.24 -3.56
C HIS A 86 4.70 5.88 -2.69
N HIS A 87 5.77 6.31 -3.30
CA HIS A 87 6.92 6.96 -2.68
C HIS A 87 7.37 8.09 -3.60
N ALA A 88 7.46 9.30 -3.10
CA ALA A 88 7.89 10.46 -3.87
C ALA A 88 9.23 11.03 -3.35
N GLN A 89 9.69 10.55 -2.18
CA GLN A 89 10.92 11.03 -1.56
C GLN A 89 12.09 10.10 -1.87
N PRO A 90 13.18 10.62 -2.46
CA PRO A 90 14.34 9.79 -2.82
C PRO A 90 15.06 9.19 -1.61
N GLU A 91 14.92 9.80 -0.43
CA GLU A 91 15.63 9.41 0.78
C GLU A 91 14.77 8.72 1.85
N ALA A 92 13.52 8.44 1.58
CA ALA A 92 12.65 7.79 2.54
C ALA A 92 13.16 6.39 2.88
N ARG A 93 13.93 6.30 3.95
CA ARG A 93 14.42 5.05 4.52
C ARG A 93 13.39 4.52 5.49
N TRP A 94 12.93 3.30 5.29
CA TRP A 94 12.05 2.65 6.26
C TRP A 94 12.82 2.36 7.54
N PRO A 95 12.40 2.89 8.71
CA PRO A 95 13.07 2.60 9.98
C PRO A 95 12.90 1.12 10.34
N GLY A 96 13.96 0.50 10.83
CA GLY A 96 13.91 -0.85 11.39
C GLY A 96 14.17 -1.99 10.41
N ALA A 97 14.16 -1.78 9.13
CA ALA A 97 14.71 -2.76 8.20
C ALA A 97 16.23 -2.66 8.24
N GLY A 98 16.89 -3.76 8.56
CA GLY A 98 18.36 -3.87 8.60
C GLY A 98 18.98 -3.19 7.39
N THR A 99 19.52 -2.04 7.64
CA THR A 99 19.48 -0.81 6.85
C THR A 99 20.14 -0.85 5.48
N ARG A 100 20.93 -1.86 5.17
CA ARG A 100 21.69 -1.88 3.91
C ARG A 100 21.04 -2.67 2.77
N LEU A 101 20.26 -3.68 3.06
CA LEU A 101 19.72 -4.58 2.04
C LEU A 101 18.29 -4.22 1.60
N VAL A 102 17.47 -3.70 2.49
CA VAL A 102 16.13 -3.18 2.15
C VAL A 102 16.25 -1.89 1.34
N THR A 103 17.23 -1.04 1.66
CA THR A 103 17.54 0.15 0.84
C THR A 103 18.11 -0.24 -0.53
N ALA A 104 18.89 -1.31 -0.63
CA ALA A 104 19.46 -1.71 -1.92
C ALA A 104 18.43 -2.37 -2.86
N HIS A 105 17.45 -3.12 -2.34
CA HIS A 105 16.56 -3.92 -3.18
C HIS A 105 15.10 -3.45 -3.16
N GLY A 106 14.49 -3.21 -2.02
CA GLY A 106 13.13 -2.68 -1.93
C GLY A 106 13.10 -1.18 -2.25
N GLY A 107 14.04 -0.41 -1.73
CA GLY A 107 14.20 1.00 -2.03
C GLY A 107 14.56 1.27 -3.50
N LEU A 108 15.48 0.52 -4.10
CA LEU A 108 15.85 0.67 -5.51
C LEU A 108 14.69 0.35 -6.46
N ARG A 109 13.90 -0.65 -6.17
CA ARG A 109 12.82 -1.06 -7.07
C ARG A 109 11.65 -0.11 -7.07
N HIS A 110 11.23 0.41 -5.93
CA HIS A 110 10.19 1.44 -5.86
C HIS A 110 10.73 2.84 -6.22
N ARG A 111 12.01 3.12 -5.96
CA ARG A 111 12.64 4.41 -6.27
C ARG A 111 13.16 4.54 -7.70
N ALA A 112 13.55 3.44 -8.32
CA ALA A 112 13.97 3.47 -9.71
C ALA A 112 12.80 3.84 -10.65
N TYR A 113 11.53 3.81 -10.17
CA TYR A 113 10.42 3.60 -11.05
C TYR A 113 9.35 4.69 -11.12
N GLY A 114 9.65 5.92 -10.88
CA GLY A 114 8.72 7.01 -11.09
C GLY A 114 8.76 8.05 -9.98
N ASP A 115 8.96 7.56 -8.78
CA ASP A 115 8.87 8.39 -7.60
C ASP A 115 10.01 9.43 -7.56
N ILE A 116 11.24 9.05 -7.92
CA ILE A 116 12.40 9.97 -7.95
C ILE A 116 12.21 11.10 -8.97
N MET A 117 11.58 10.81 -10.10
CA MET A 117 11.34 11.80 -11.16
C MET A 117 10.06 12.59 -10.92
N MET A 118 9.15 12.08 -10.11
CA MET A 118 7.86 12.71 -9.84
C MET A 118 8.02 13.97 -8.99
N LEU A 119 8.78 13.93 -7.90
CA LEU A 119 8.87 15.04 -6.97
C LEU A 119 9.42 16.34 -7.59
N PRO A 120 10.54 16.34 -8.33
CA PRO A 120 10.98 17.53 -9.06
C PRO A 120 9.93 18.06 -10.01
N PHE A 121 9.23 17.16 -10.69
CA PHE A 121 8.14 17.50 -11.60
C PHE A 121 6.95 18.15 -10.86
N LEU A 122 6.49 17.60 -9.74
CA LEU A 122 5.40 18.17 -8.95
C LEU A 122 5.74 19.57 -8.43
N ARG A 123 7.00 19.78 -8.03
CA ARG A 123 7.47 21.11 -7.56
C ARG A 123 7.43 22.17 -8.64
N THR A 124 7.72 21.82 -9.89
CA THR A 124 7.77 22.73 -11.05
C THR A 124 6.47 22.79 -11.84
N PHE A 125 5.49 21.93 -11.54
CA PHE A 125 4.21 21.93 -12.21
C PHE A 125 3.45 23.25 -11.94
N PRO A 126 3.06 24.02 -12.98
CA PRO A 126 2.48 25.34 -12.78
C PRO A 126 1.00 25.32 -12.40
N GLY A 127 0.30 24.22 -12.68
CA GLY A 127 -1.15 24.09 -12.50
C GLY A 127 -1.59 23.68 -11.10
N GLU A 128 -2.87 23.38 -10.95
CA GLU A 128 -3.45 22.87 -9.74
C GLU A 128 -3.04 21.41 -9.48
N LEU A 129 -2.58 21.13 -8.26
CA LEU A 129 -2.23 19.79 -7.81
C LEU A 129 -3.33 19.23 -6.90
N ARG A 130 -3.87 18.07 -7.27
CA ARG A 130 -4.84 17.33 -6.46
C ARG A 130 -4.26 15.99 -6.04
N PHE A 131 -4.15 15.77 -4.74
CA PHE A 131 -3.67 14.51 -4.18
C PHE A 131 -4.83 13.71 -3.62
N ILE A 132 -4.86 12.41 -3.91
CA ILE A 132 -5.81 11.47 -3.31
C ILE A 132 -5.00 10.42 -2.57
N SER A 133 -5.33 10.21 -1.29
CA SER A 133 -4.67 9.22 -0.46
C SER A 133 -5.65 8.34 0.29
N MET A 134 -5.25 7.08 0.50
CA MET A 134 -6.06 6.08 1.18
C MET A 134 -5.40 5.66 2.49
N VAL A 135 -6.19 5.59 3.55
CA VAL A 135 -5.79 5.10 4.87
C VAL A 135 -6.41 3.74 5.11
N ARG A 136 -5.64 2.78 5.58
CA ARG A 136 -6.09 1.43 5.88
C ARG A 136 -5.82 1.08 7.34
N ASP A 137 -6.63 0.19 7.92
CA ASP A 137 -6.33 -0.49 9.19
C ASP A 137 -4.83 -0.82 9.23
N PRO A 138 -4.08 -0.32 10.25
CA PRO A 138 -2.62 -0.38 10.27
C PRO A 138 -2.08 -1.81 10.39
N ILE A 139 -2.80 -2.70 11.07
CA ILE A 139 -2.40 -4.11 11.21
C ILE A 139 -2.68 -4.85 9.90
N ALA A 140 -3.86 -4.63 9.29
CA ALA A 140 -4.16 -5.16 7.96
C ALA A 140 -3.20 -4.64 6.89
N PHE A 141 -2.74 -3.39 7.01
CA PHE A 141 -1.69 -2.82 6.18
C PHE A 141 -0.37 -3.57 6.37
N ASN A 142 0.08 -3.77 7.61
CA ASN A 142 1.32 -4.45 7.94
C ASN A 142 1.33 -5.89 7.42
N VAL A 143 0.27 -6.65 7.68
CA VAL A 143 0.10 -8.03 7.19
C VAL A 143 0.13 -8.06 5.66
N SER A 144 -0.64 -7.20 5.01
CA SER A 144 -0.72 -7.18 3.55
C SER A 144 0.61 -6.78 2.89
N ASN A 145 1.35 -5.84 3.46
CA ASN A 145 2.66 -5.46 2.97
C ASN A 145 3.69 -6.56 3.20
N PHE A 146 3.74 -7.13 4.40
CA PHE A 146 4.64 -8.23 4.72
C PHE A 146 4.43 -9.41 3.77
N THR A 147 3.20 -9.85 3.56
CA THR A 147 2.90 -11.02 2.73
C THR A 147 3.10 -10.76 1.23
N TYR A 148 2.86 -9.54 0.76
CA TYR A 148 3.01 -9.18 -0.66
C TYR A 148 4.45 -8.85 -1.04
N PHE A 149 5.11 -8.04 -0.21
CA PHE A 149 6.48 -7.60 -0.46
C PHE A 149 7.53 -8.48 0.21
N GLY A 150 7.14 -9.52 0.93
CA GLY A 150 8.05 -10.42 1.64
C GLY A 150 9.20 -10.92 0.78
N ARG A 151 8.94 -11.21 -0.50
CA ARG A 151 9.98 -11.57 -1.48
C ARG A 151 11.06 -10.48 -1.70
N TRP A 152 10.76 -9.23 -1.36
CA TRP A 152 11.65 -8.09 -1.57
C TRP A 152 12.40 -7.68 -0.30
N TYR A 153 11.76 -7.88 0.86
CA TYR A 153 12.34 -7.54 2.15
C TYR A 153 13.27 -8.63 2.69
N TRP A 154 13.09 -9.87 2.19
CA TRP A 154 13.73 -11.04 2.77
C TRP A 154 14.65 -11.74 1.74
N LEU A 155 15.78 -11.15 1.43
CA LEU A 155 16.78 -11.75 0.52
C LEU A 155 17.27 -13.14 0.96
N ARG A 156 17.07 -13.52 2.22
CA ARG A 156 17.42 -14.85 2.76
C ARG A 156 16.31 -15.88 2.59
N HIS A 157 15.07 -15.44 2.33
CA HIS A 157 13.92 -16.32 2.22
C HIS A 157 13.10 -15.94 1.00
N HIS A 158 13.14 -16.75 -0.01
CA HIS A 158 12.27 -16.61 -1.16
C HIS A 158 10.80 -16.66 -0.69
N TRP A 159 9.91 -15.83 -1.24
CA TRP A 159 8.49 -15.77 -0.84
C TRP A 159 7.80 -17.14 -0.91
N ARG A 160 8.24 -18.03 -1.82
CA ARG A 160 7.76 -19.41 -1.91
C ARG A 160 8.24 -20.27 -0.75
N THR A 161 9.42 -20.00 -0.20
CA THR A 161 9.90 -20.64 1.04
C THR A 161 9.05 -20.19 2.25
N ILE A 162 8.70 -18.92 2.31
CA ILE A 162 7.79 -18.37 3.32
C ILE A 162 6.42 -19.05 3.29
N ARG A 163 5.94 -19.43 2.12
CA ARG A 163 4.68 -20.17 1.96
C ARG A 163 4.67 -21.51 2.74
N TRP A 164 5.80 -22.17 2.81
CA TRP A 164 5.94 -23.47 3.48
C TRP A 164 6.45 -23.35 4.92
N MET A 165 6.77 -22.14 5.37
CA MET A 165 7.25 -21.90 6.72
C MET A 165 6.16 -22.23 7.74
N PRO A 166 6.44 -22.89 8.89
CA PRO A 166 5.50 -23.03 9.98
C PRO A 166 4.94 -21.69 10.46
N ALA A 167 3.70 -21.66 10.94
CA ALA A 167 3.04 -20.41 11.33
C ALA A 167 3.82 -19.62 12.39
N GLU A 168 4.44 -20.31 13.35
CA GLU A 168 5.26 -19.72 14.41
C GLU A 168 6.52 -19.04 13.85
N GLN A 169 7.20 -19.69 12.91
CA GLN A 169 8.37 -19.11 12.24
C GLN A 169 8.00 -17.92 11.36
N LEU A 170 6.84 -18.00 10.67
CA LEU A 170 6.31 -16.89 9.89
C LEU A 170 5.99 -15.70 10.79
N ALA A 171 5.38 -15.94 11.93
CA ALA A 171 5.04 -14.93 12.91
C ALA A 171 6.29 -14.29 13.53
N ASP A 172 7.27 -15.11 13.94
CA ASP A 172 8.55 -14.62 14.44
C ASP A 172 9.26 -13.74 13.41
N LEU A 173 9.29 -14.16 12.14
CA LEU A 173 9.83 -13.38 11.06
C LEU A 173 9.08 -12.04 10.90
N PHE A 174 7.74 -12.06 10.92
CA PHE A 174 6.91 -10.86 10.84
C PHE A 174 7.21 -9.88 11.98
N PHE A 175 7.16 -10.35 13.22
CA PHE A 175 7.34 -9.47 14.37
C PHE A 175 8.76 -8.89 14.50
N ARG A 176 9.80 -9.68 14.17
CA ARG A 176 11.19 -9.21 14.30
C ARG A 176 11.65 -8.31 13.17
N THR A 177 11.07 -8.44 12.00
CA THR A 177 11.71 -7.90 10.82
C THR A 177 10.87 -6.90 10.04
N PHE A 178 9.55 -6.88 10.20
CA PHE A 178 8.71 -5.92 9.52
C PHE A 178 8.70 -4.57 10.27
N PRO A 179 8.79 -3.43 9.56
CA PRO A 179 8.74 -2.11 10.19
C PRO A 179 7.29 -1.74 10.54
N HIS A 180 6.82 -2.15 11.71
CA HIS A 180 5.42 -2.06 12.11
C HIS A 180 4.84 -0.64 12.21
N ALA A 181 5.69 0.37 12.40
CA ALA A 181 5.30 1.78 12.36
C ALA A 181 5.20 2.36 10.92
N ALA A 182 5.43 1.54 9.90
CA ALA A 182 5.53 1.99 8.51
C ALA A 182 4.31 2.78 8.03
N SER A 183 3.10 2.34 8.41
CA SER A 183 1.85 3.03 8.06
C SER A 183 1.78 4.45 8.62
N SER A 184 2.34 4.70 9.81
CA SER A 184 2.37 6.02 10.43
C SER A 184 3.51 6.89 9.87
N VAL A 185 4.70 6.33 9.74
CA VAL A 185 5.89 7.03 9.25
C VAL A 185 5.73 7.50 7.80
N TRP A 186 4.98 6.77 6.99
CA TRP A 186 4.72 7.12 5.60
C TRP A 186 4.06 8.50 5.45
N TRP A 187 3.15 8.87 6.34
CA TRP A 187 2.46 10.15 6.30
C TRP A 187 3.40 11.34 6.42
N GLN A 188 4.34 11.28 7.34
CA GLN A 188 5.30 12.35 7.55
C GLN A 188 6.41 12.36 6.49
N ARG A 189 6.93 11.18 6.13
CA ARG A 189 8.09 11.08 5.24
C ARG A 189 7.76 11.16 3.76
N GLU A 190 6.62 10.64 3.36
CA GLU A 190 6.23 10.62 1.94
C GLU A 190 5.16 11.68 1.66
N PHE A 191 4.03 11.60 2.34
CA PHE A 191 2.92 12.47 2.05
C PHE A 191 3.23 13.93 2.38
N ALA A 192 3.61 14.24 3.62
CA ALA A 192 3.85 15.61 4.06
C ALA A 192 4.96 16.30 3.23
N GLN A 193 6.04 15.59 2.97
CA GLN A 193 7.17 16.10 2.17
C GLN A 193 6.80 16.35 0.70
N THR A 194 5.83 15.60 0.17
CA THR A 194 5.41 15.71 -1.23
C THR A 194 4.34 16.78 -1.41
N VAL A 195 3.37 16.82 -0.50
CA VAL A 195 2.20 17.69 -0.57
C VAL A 195 2.50 19.09 -0.02
N GLY A 196 3.51 19.21 0.87
CA GLY A 196 3.96 20.47 1.43
C GLY A 196 3.27 20.88 2.75
N TYR A 197 2.52 19.96 3.37
CA TYR A 197 1.99 20.13 4.73
C TYR A 197 1.82 18.77 5.42
N ASP A 198 1.87 18.76 6.76
CA ASP A 198 1.65 17.56 7.55
C ASP A 198 0.14 17.29 7.70
N PRO A 199 -0.39 16.19 7.15
CA PRO A 199 -1.81 15.87 7.26
C PRO A 199 -2.23 15.55 8.69
N LEU A 200 -1.30 15.13 9.56
CA LEU A 200 -1.59 14.82 10.97
C LEU A 200 -1.80 16.08 11.82
N LEU A 201 -1.48 17.26 11.27
CA LEU A 201 -1.77 18.57 11.88
C LEU A 201 -3.04 19.22 11.30
N GLN A 202 -3.70 18.59 10.32
CA GLN A 202 -4.95 19.06 9.74
C GLN A 202 -6.14 18.33 10.37
N PRO A 203 -7.31 18.97 10.47
CA PRO A 203 -8.51 18.28 10.93
C PRO A 203 -8.85 17.07 10.06
N PHE A 204 -9.22 15.96 10.68
CA PHE A 204 -9.75 14.77 10.02
C PHE A 204 -11.08 14.36 10.66
N ASP A 205 -12.12 14.21 9.86
CA ASP A 205 -13.40 13.72 10.34
C ASP A 205 -13.33 12.21 10.52
N THR A 206 -13.12 11.77 11.75
CA THR A 206 -13.01 10.35 12.09
C THR A 206 -14.32 9.61 11.95
N GLU A 207 -15.48 10.27 12.09
CA GLU A 207 -16.79 9.66 11.89
C GLU A 207 -17.07 9.43 10.40
N ALA A 208 -16.90 10.48 9.60
CA ALA A 208 -17.07 10.35 8.16
C ALA A 208 -15.98 9.49 7.48
N GLY A 209 -14.79 9.41 8.07
CA GLY A 209 -13.67 8.63 7.57
C GLY A 209 -12.93 9.27 6.40
N TRP A 210 -13.05 10.58 6.22
CA TRP A 210 -12.39 11.34 5.16
C TRP A 210 -12.18 12.80 5.53
N SER A 211 -11.27 13.46 4.83
CA SER A 211 -11.11 14.91 4.89
C SER A 211 -10.61 15.46 3.55
N ILE A 212 -10.93 16.73 3.31
CA ILE A 212 -10.35 17.52 2.23
C ILE A 212 -9.56 18.66 2.87
N ALA A 213 -8.30 18.83 2.47
CA ALA A 213 -7.46 19.93 2.89
C ALA A 213 -6.93 20.70 1.67
N ARG A 214 -6.59 21.97 1.88
CA ARG A 214 -6.00 22.84 0.86
C ARG A 214 -4.81 23.61 1.43
N SER A 215 -3.74 23.66 0.65
CA SER A 215 -2.55 24.45 0.95
C SER A 215 -2.02 25.06 -0.35
N GLY A 216 -2.19 26.38 -0.49
CA GLY A 216 -1.85 27.09 -1.73
C GLY A 216 -2.59 26.51 -2.95
N ARG A 217 -1.81 26.08 -3.96
CA ARG A 217 -2.32 25.41 -5.18
C ARG A 217 -2.61 23.93 -5.03
N THR A 218 -2.30 23.36 -3.87
CA THR A 218 -2.46 21.94 -3.59
C THR A 218 -3.76 21.69 -2.86
N ARG A 219 -4.55 20.73 -3.34
CA ARG A 219 -5.70 20.16 -2.63
C ARG A 219 -5.44 18.70 -2.36
N SER A 220 -5.90 18.16 -1.25
CA SER A 220 -5.84 16.73 -0.99
C SER A 220 -7.13 16.19 -0.43
N LEU A 221 -7.49 14.99 -0.87
CA LEU A 221 -8.56 14.15 -0.34
C LEU A 221 -7.92 12.94 0.31
N ILE A 222 -8.13 12.78 1.62
CA ILE A 222 -7.68 11.61 2.38
C ILE A 222 -8.93 10.83 2.78
N MET A 223 -8.96 9.53 2.47
CA MET A 223 -10.11 8.67 2.77
C MET A 223 -9.64 7.36 3.41
N ARG A 224 -10.38 6.89 4.40
CA ARG A 224 -10.19 5.53 4.92
C ARG A 224 -10.74 4.48 3.94
N THR A 225 -10.15 3.30 3.96
CA THR A 225 -10.58 2.19 3.10
C THR A 225 -11.96 1.63 3.45
N ASP A 226 -12.42 1.84 4.69
CA ASP A 226 -13.72 1.41 5.19
C ASP A 226 -14.89 2.35 4.82
N VAL A 227 -14.63 3.53 4.30
CA VAL A 227 -15.64 4.36 3.63
C VAL A 227 -16.28 3.55 2.51
N THR A 228 -17.63 3.62 2.37
CA THR A 228 -18.32 2.82 1.34
C THR A 228 -17.91 3.22 -0.08
N ASP A 229 -18.06 2.31 -1.03
CA ASP A 229 -17.63 2.57 -2.40
C ASP A 229 -18.51 3.64 -3.07
N GLU A 230 -19.80 3.72 -2.70
CA GLU A 230 -20.73 4.80 -3.12
C GLU A 230 -20.24 6.16 -2.61
N ARG A 231 -19.85 6.23 -1.31
CA ARG A 231 -19.34 7.48 -0.73
C ARG A 231 -18.02 7.88 -1.33
N LYS A 232 -17.10 6.93 -1.57
CA LYS A 232 -15.84 7.20 -2.29
C LYS A 232 -16.11 7.76 -3.69
N THR A 233 -17.08 7.21 -4.40
CA THR A 233 -17.48 7.71 -5.72
C THR A 233 -17.98 9.15 -5.64
N ALA A 234 -18.88 9.44 -4.71
CA ALA A 234 -19.41 10.78 -4.51
C ALA A 234 -18.28 11.79 -4.18
N LEU A 235 -17.38 11.42 -3.27
CA LEU A 235 -16.23 12.24 -2.88
C LEU A 235 -15.26 12.49 -4.06
N LEU A 236 -15.03 11.48 -4.90
CA LEU A 236 -14.19 11.66 -6.07
C LEU A 236 -14.84 12.61 -7.09
N ARG A 237 -16.15 12.48 -7.35
CA ARG A 237 -16.89 13.38 -8.24
C ARG A 237 -16.81 14.83 -7.76
N GLU A 238 -17.05 15.05 -6.49
CA GLU A 238 -16.95 16.36 -5.84
C GLU A 238 -15.51 16.90 -5.86
N PHE A 239 -14.54 16.12 -5.39
CA PHE A 239 -13.15 16.53 -5.28
C PHE A 239 -12.49 16.81 -6.63
N LEU A 240 -12.80 16.01 -7.64
CA LEU A 240 -12.28 16.17 -8.99
C LEU A 240 -13.10 17.16 -9.83
N GLU A 241 -14.25 17.62 -9.32
CA GLU A 241 -15.18 18.47 -10.06
C GLU A 241 -15.59 17.82 -11.40
N CYS A 242 -15.84 16.49 -11.35
CA CYS A 242 -16.06 15.68 -12.53
C CYS A 242 -17.19 14.67 -12.28
N PRO A 243 -18.44 14.98 -12.68
CA PRO A 243 -19.59 14.10 -12.50
C PRO A 243 -19.45 12.76 -13.25
N SER A 244 -18.62 12.72 -14.32
CA SER A 244 -18.40 11.51 -15.12
C SER A 244 -17.45 10.50 -14.50
N VAL A 245 -16.93 10.72 -13.28
CA VAL A 245 -16.14 9.69 -12.55
C VAL A 245 -17.03 8.47 -12.36
N PRO A 246 -16.63 7.31 -12.91
CA PRO A 246 -17.40 6.08 -12.76
C PRO A 246 -17.37 5.58 -11.32
N ASP A 247 -18.28 4.67 -10.98
CA ASP A 247 -18.33 4.10 -9.65
C ASP A 247 -17.04 3.39 -9.28
N VAL A 248 -16.56 3.69 -8.07
CA VAL A 248 -15.42 2.98 -7.49
C VAL A 248 -15.80 1.53 -7.28
N ARG A 249 -15.10 0.63 -7.96
CA ARG A 249 -15.30 -0.80 -7.82
C ARG A 249 -14.07 -1.42 -7.19
N ARG A 250 -14.28 -2.41 -6.35
CA ARG A 250 -13.17 -3.15 -5.75
C ARG A 250 -12.39 -3.89 -6.85
N GLU A 251 -11.22 -3.39 -7.14
CA GLU A 251 -10.27 -4.02 -8.05
C GLU A 251 -9.23 -4.82 -7.27
N ASN A 252 -8.66 -5.85 -7.89
CA ASN A 252 -7.62 -6.70 -7.28
C ASN A 252 -8.04 -7.42 -5.99
N LEU A 253 -9.30 -7.87 -5.91
CA LEU A 253 -9.72 -8.82 -4.89
C LEU A 253 -8.90 -10.11 -5.08
N ASN A 254 -7.75 -10.18 -4.39
CA ASN A 254 -6.91 -11.37 -4.23
C ASN A 254 -6.74 -12.24 -5.49
N LYS A 255 -6.27 -11.67 -6.60
CA LYS A 255 -5.87 -12.46 -7.77
C LYS A 255 -4.74 -13.45 -7.43
N GLU A 256 -3.97 -13.20 -6.38
CA GLU A 256 -2.95 -14.11 -5.86
C GLU A 256 -3.43 -14.75 -4.55
N LYS A 257 -3.83 -16.01 -4.57
CA LYS A 257 -4.28 -16.77 -3.38
C LYS A 257 -3.20 -16.85 -2.28
N ALA A 258 -1.93 -16.99 -2.65
CA ALA A 258 -0.85 -17.20 -1.70
C ALA A 258 -0.63 -16.07 -0.68
N PRO A 259 -0.65 -14.76 -1.02
CA PRO A 259 -0.54 -13.69 -0.03
C PRO A 259 -1.71 -13.66 0.97
N SER A 260 -2.93 -14.04 0.54
CA SER A 260 -4.07 -14.08 1.45
C SER A 260 -3.97 -15.25 2.44
N GLU A 261 -3.53 -16.43 2.01
CA GLU A 261 -3.28 -17.58 2.88
C GLU A 261 -2.23 -17.28 3.94
N LEU A 262 -1.14 -16.59 3.56
CA LEU A 262 -0.12 -16.16 4.52
C LEU A 262 -0.66 -15.14 5.53
N GLY A 263 -1.52 -14.23 5.08
CA GLY A 263 -2.19 -13.27 5.95
C GLY A 263 -3.10 -13.94 6.97
N GLU A 264 -3.87 -14.94 6.57
CA GLU A 264 -4.71 -15.72 7.47
C GLU A 264 -3.89 -16.44 8.56
N ARG A 265 -2.72 -16.99 8.19
CA ARG A 265 -1.83 -17.67 9.13
C ARG A 265 -1.19 -16.75 10.17
N LEU A 266 -1.17 -15.45 9.95
CA LEU A 266 -0.69 -14.47 10.92
C LEU A 266 -1.76 -14.03 11.92
N LYS A 267 -3.05 -14.28 11.67
CA LYS A 267 -4.13 -13.81 12.55
C LYS A 267 -4.03 -14.34 13.96
N ALA A 268 -3.89 -15.66 14.14
CA ALA A 268 -3.78 -16.25 15.45
C ALA A 268 -2.52 -15.79 16.22
N PRO A 269 -1.31 -15.76 15.61
CA PRO A 269 -0.14 -15.16 16.26
C PRO A 269 -0.30 -13.68 16.64
N ILE A 270 -1.00 -12.89 15.83
CA ILE A 270 -1.28 -11.49 16.16
C ILE A 270 -2.27 -11.40 17.32
N ALA A 271 -3.32 -12.22 17.33
CA ALA A 271 -4.29 -12.27 18.42
C ALA A 271 -3.65 -12.66 19.76
N ALA A 272 -2.58 -13.46 19.74
CA ALA A 272 -1.80 -13.83 20.93
C ALA A 272 -0.85 -12.72 21.44
N ARG A 273 -0.79 -11.56 20.75
CA ARG A 273 0.14 -10.45 21.06
C ARG A 273 -0.62 -9.13 21.27
N PRO A 274 -1.35 -8.97 22.41
CA PRO A 274 -2.06 -7.71 22.72
C PRO A 274 -1.11 -6.50 22.74
N ASP A 275 0.10 -6.66 23.24
CA ASP A 275 1.17 -5.66 23.25
C ASP A 275 1.47 -5.10 21.85
N TYR A 276 1.54 -5.98 20.87
CA TYR A 276 1.73 -5.59 19.46
C TYR A 276 0.51 -4.84 18.90
N VAL A 277 -0.69 -5.37 19.13
CA VAL A 277 -1.93 -4.75 18.66
C VAL A 277 -2.08 -3.36 19.25
N ASP A 278 -1.90 -3.21 20.54
CA ASP A 278 -2.01 -1.95 21.27
C ASP A 278 -0.94 -0.95 20.77
N GLY A 279 0.31 -1.39 20.66
CA GLY A 279 1.40 -0.54 20.16
C GLY A 279 1.17 -0.02 18.73
N VAL A 280 0.60 -0.84 17.85
CA VAL A 280 0.28 -0.40 16.46
C VAL A 280 -0.93 0.53 16.45
N LEU A 281 -1.96 0.27 17.25
CA LEU A 281 -3.15 1.11 17.33
C LEU A 281 -2.90 2.45 18.05
N ASP A 282 -1.81 2.57 18.79
CA ASP A 282 -1.41 3.81 19.46
C ASP A 282 -0.50 4.72 18.62
N LEU A 283 -0.12 4.30 17.43
CA LEU A 283 0.70 5.13 16.53
C LEU A 283 0.02 6.48 16.21
N PRO A 284 0.78 7.60 16.08
CA PRO A 284 0.24 8.93 15.87
C PRO A 284 -0.75 9.03 14.71
N ALA A 285 -0.44 8.45 13.56
CA ALA A 285 -1.36 8.46 12.41
C ALA A 285 -2.64 7.66 12.68
N VAL A 286 -2.56 6.59 13.47
CA VAL A 286 -3.74 5.80 13.82
C VAL A 286 -4.66 6.58 14.75
N ARG A 287 -4.10 7.25 15.77
CA ARG A 287 -4.87 8.13 16.65
C ARG A 287 -5.50 9.34 15.93
N HIS A 288 -4.87 9.77 14.86
CA HIS A 288 -5.36 10.85 14.03
C HIS A 288 -6.54 10.44 13.14
N PHE A 289 -6.46 9.28 12.48
CA PHE A 289 -7.45 8.84 11.50
C PHE A 289 -8.61 8.02 12.09
N TRP A 290 -8.50 7.55 13.33
CA TRP A 290 -9.55 6.79 14.03
C TRP A 290 -9.72 7.30 15.46
N ASN A 291 -10.96 7.52 15.88
CA ASN A 291 -11.27 7.82 17.26
C ASN A 291 -11.06 6.62 18.18
N GLU A 292 -11.21 6.81 19.47
CA GLU A 292 -10.96 5.79 20.49
C GLU A 292 -11.88 4.57 20.34
N GLU A 293 -13.17 4.78 20.10
CA GLU A 293 -14.15 3.72 19.90
C GLU A 293 -13.83 2.87 18.66
N GLN A 294 -13.43 3.51 17.57
CA GLN A 294 -13.04 2.82 16.33
C GLN A 294 -11.76 2.00 16.53
N ARG A 295 -10.79 2.53 17.28
CA ARG A 295 -9.57 1.79 17.64
C ARG A 295 -9.88 0.62 18.57
N ALA A 296 -10.78 0.79 19.54
CA ALA A 296 -11.24 -0.30 20.41
C ALA A 296 -11.94 -1.42 19.61
N ARG A 297 -12.77 -1.07 18.60
CA ARG A 297 -13.36 -2.06 17.69
C ARG A 297 -12.30 -2.81 16.87
N MET A 298 -11.30 -2.11 16.33
CA MET A 298 -10.19 -2.75 15.61
C MET A 298 -9.42 -3.69 16.55
N ARG A 299 -9.15 -3.25 17.78
CA ARG A 299 -8.51 -4.07 18.80
C ARG A 299 -9.27 -5.38 19.05
N GLY A 300 -10.57 -5.27 19.31
CA GLY A 300 -11.43 -6.44 19.48
C GLY A 300 -11.41 -7.40 18.29
N THR A 301 -11.43 -6.84 17.06
CA THR A 301 -11.34 -7.63 15.83
C THR A 301 -10.03 -8.41 15.73
N TRP A 302 -8.89 -7.78 16.03
CA TRP A 302 -7.58 -8.42 15.94
C TRP A 302 -7.28 -9.39 17.08
N LEU A 303 -7.84 -9.14 18.27
CA LEU A 303 -7.70 -10.05 19.42
C LEU A 303 -8.76 -11.17 19.45
N GLY A 304 -9.72 -11.16 18.51
CA GLY A 304 -10.81 -12.15 18.47
C GLY A 304 -11.82 -12.01 19.61
N THR A 305 -11.84 -10.86 20.31
CA THR A 305 -12.76 -10.57 21.42
C THR A 305 -13.93 -9.68 21.02
N GLY A 306 -13.92 -9.15 19.79
CA GLY A 306 -14.95 -8.27 19.28
C GLY A 306 -15.98 -8.99 18.42
N THR A 307 -17.19 -8.45 18.37
CA THR A 307 -18.17 -8.83 17.34
C THR A 307 -17.54 -8.60 15.96
N PRO A 308 -17.63 -9.56 15.01
CA PRO A 308 -17.04 -9.40 13.69
C PRO A 308 -17.52 -8.10 13.06
N SER A 309 -16.66 -7.11 12.99
CA SER A 309 -16.94 -5.85 12.29
C SER A 309 -17.12 -6.16 10.80
N ARG A 310 -18.14 -5.57 10.17
CA ARG A 310 -18.28 -5.57 8.70
C ARG A 310 -17.08 -4.94 7.97
N LEU A 311 -16.06 -4.51 8.72
CA LEU A 311 -14.79 -3.97 8.21
C LEU A 311 -13.80 -5.05 7.77
N ALA A 312 -14.05 -6.33 8.08
CA ALA A 312 -13.24 -7.42 7.55
C ALA A 312 -13.42 -7.49 6.03
N PRO A 313 -12.36 -7.64 5.24
CA PRO A 313 -12.50 -7.95 3.84
C PRO A 313 -13.25 -9.27 3.76
N GLN A 314 -14.49 -9.21 3.31
CA GLN A 314 -15.25 -10.41 3.06
C GLN A 314 -14.54 -11.19 1.96
N SER A 315 -13.78 -12.17 2.35
CA SER A 315 -13.37 -13.30 1.52
C SER A 315 -14.53 -14.31 1.52
N ALA A 316 -15.69 -13.92 1.02
CA ALA A 316 -16.72 -14.87 0.63
C ALA A 316 -16.59 -15.06 -0.88
N ILE A 317 -15.89 -16.11 -1.24
CA ILE A 317 -15.91 -16.67 -2.59
C ILE A 317 -17.24 -17.40 -2.72
N HIS A 318 -18.18 -16.84 -3.44
CA HIS A 318 -19.16 -17.68 -4.13
C HIS A 318 -18.57 -18.02 -5.49
N VAL A 319 -18.17 -19.29 -5.61
CA VAL A 319 -17.90 -19.96 -6.88
C VAL A 319 -19.27 -20.23 -7.50
N VAL A 320 -19.49 -19.67 -8.66
CA VAL A 320 -20.35 -20.24 -9.71
C VAL A 320 -19.51 -20.35 -10.96
#